data_fdb12efc172c735c69abe453e497a355
#
_entry.id   fdb12efc172c735c69abe453e497a355
#
_cell.length_a   1.000
_cell.length_b   1.000
_cell.length_c   1.000
_cell.angle_alpha   90.00
_cell.angle_beta   90.00
_cell.angle_gamma   90.00
#
_symmetry.space_group_name_H-M   'P 1'
#
loop_
_entity.id
_entity.type
_entity.pdbx_description
1 polymer ?
#
loop_
_entity_poly.entity_id
_entity_poly.type
_entity_poly.pdbx_seq_one_letter_code
_entity_poly.pdbx_strand_id
1 'polypeptide(L)'
;EVCQILEKHYRDMQDMEFTVEHGKLYMLQTRNGKRTAKAALKIACDLVDEGMRSENEAVAMIDPRNLDTLLHPQFDQKALKEAKPLGKGLGASPGAACGKVVFTAEDAEAWAARGEKVVLVRLETSPEDITGMKSSQGILTVRGGMTSHAAVVARGMGKCCVSGLGDIVIDEAA
;
A
#
# COMPACT_ATOMS: atom_id res chain seq x y z
N GLU A 1 -34.80 0.83 1.82
CA GLU A 1 -35.55 -0.23 2.55
C GLU A 1 -34.84 -1.59 2.41
N VAL A 2 -34.65 -2.15 1.20
CA VAL A 2 -34.00 -3.47 0.98
C VAL A 2 -32.60 -3.50 1.56
N CYS A 3 -31.77 -2.47 1.34
CA CYS A 3 -30.41 -2.37 1.90
C CYS A 3 -30.42 -2.52 3.43
N GLN A 4 -31.32 -1.79 4.11
CA GLN A 4 -31.44 -1.83 5.58
C GLN A 4 -31.89 -3.21 6.09
N ILE A 5 -32.74 -3.90 5.34
CA ILE A 5 -33.16 -5.26 5.69
C ILE A 5 -31.96 -6.21 5.61
N LEU A 6 -31.19 -6.13 4.54
CA LEU A 6 -30.03 -6.99 4.32
C LEU A 6 -28.90 -6.69 5.32
N GLU A 7 -28.59 -5.42 5.57
CA GLU A 7 -27.58 -5.02 6.56
C GLU A 7 -27.94 -5.51 7.97
N LYS A 8 -29.19 -5.34 8.38
CA LYS A 8 -29.67 -5.83 9.68
C LYS A 8 -29.64 -7.35 9.79
N HIS A 9 -29.95 -8.05 8.70
CA HIS A 9 -29.93 -9.52 8.67
C HIS A 9 -28.50 -10.07 8.78
N TYR A 10 -27.58 -9.56 7.97
CA TYR A 10 -26.19 -10.01 7.93
C TYR A 10 -25.32 -9.33 8.98
N ARG A 11 -25.79 -8.23 9.57
CA ARG A 11 -25.05 -7.38 10.52
C ARG A 11 -23.70 -6.95 9.93
N ASP A 12 -23.68 -6.66 8.62
CA ASP A 12 -22.50 -6.22 7.87
C ASP A 12 -22.92 -5.52 6.59
N MET A 13 -22.05 -4.67 6.05
CA MET A 13 -22.23 -4.02 4.77
C MET A 13 -22.39 -5.05 3.64
N GLN A 14 -23.38 -4.87 2.81
CA GLN A 14 -23.72 -5.79 1.72
C GLN A 14 -23.45 -5.16 0.35
N ASP A 15 -22.83 -5.94 -0.53
CA ASP A 15 -22.73 -5.69 -1.96
C ASP A 15 -23.91 -6.34 -2.64
N MET A 16 -24.69 -5.55 -3.40
CA MET A 16 -25.98 -5.98 -3.95
C MET A 16 -26.03 -5.76 -5.45
N GLU A 17 -26.54 -6.76 -6.14
CA GLU A 17 -26.84 -6.67 -7.57
C GLU A 17 -28.35 -6.63 -7.77
N PHE A 18 -28.82 -5.73 -8.61
CA PHE A 18 -30.23 -5.59 -8.93
C PHE A 18 -30.43 -5.14 -10.37
N THR A 19 -31.65 -5.35 -10.87
CA THR A 19 -32.11 -4.75 -12.13
C THR A 19 -33.46 -4.08 -11.94
N VAL A 20 -33.78 -3.19 -12.87
CA VAL A 20 -35.08 -2.51 -12.90
C VAL A 20 -35.72 -2.78 -14.25
N GLU A 21 -36.91 -3.34 -14.23
CA GLU A 21 -37.70 -3.61 -15.43
C GLU A 21 -39.11 -3.04 -15.24
N HIS A 22 -39.60 -2.25 -16.19
CA HIS A 22 -40.93 -1.59 -16.14
C HIS A 22 -41.20 -0.85 -14.80
N GLY A 23 -40.15 -0.19 -14.24
CA GLY A 23 -40.25 0.54 -12.97
C GLY A 23 -40.25 -0.33 -11.71
N LYS A 24 -40.11 -1.66 -11.84
CA LYS A 24 -40.05 -2.60 -10.74
C LYS A 24 -38.60 -3.04 -10.48
N LEU A 25 -38.18 -2.99 -9.21
CA LEU A 25 -36.88 -3.44 -8.76
C LEU A 25 -36.88 -4.95 -8.54
N TYR A 26 -35.88 -5.60 -9.09
CA TYR A 26 -35.59 -7.02 -8.90
C TYR A 26 -34.20 -7.20 -8.31
N MET A 27 -34.11 -7.79 -7.11
CA MET A 27 -32.86 -8.15 -6.49
C MET A 27 -32.34 -9.46 -7.11
N LEU A 28 -31.08 -9.44 -7.53
CA LEU A 28 -30.43 -10.58 -8.19
C LEU A 28 -29.50 -11.32 -7.24
N GLN A 29 -28.68 -10.59 -6.49
CA GLN A 29 -27.68 -11.17 -5.59
C GLN A 29 -27.35 -10.22 -4.45
N THR A 30 -26.98 -10.79 -3.30
CA THR A 30 -26.31 -10.09 -2.20
C THR A 30 -25.13 -10.91 -1.72
N ARG A 31 -24.08 -10.22 -1.27
CA ARG A 31 -22.88 -10.83 -0.69
C ARG A 31 -22.18 -9.85 0.25
N ASN A 32 -21.32 -10.37 1.13
CA ASN A 32 -20.44 -9.52 1.90
C ASN A 32 -19.47 -8.80 0.94
N GLY A 33 -19.47 -7.48 0.96
CA GLY A 33 -18.68 -6.67 0.04
C GLY A 33 -17.17 -6.86 0.27
N LYS A 34 -16.44 -7.03 -0.83
CA LYS A 34 -14.99 -6.91 -0.79
C LYS A 34 -14.62 -5.47 -0.45
N ARG A 35 -13.64 -5.29 0.43
CA ARG A 35 -13.27 -3.97 0.93
C ARG A 35 -11.76 -3.80 1.03
N THR A 36 -11.29 -2.58 0.77
CA THR A 36 -9.90 -2.19 1.05
C THR A 36 -9.70 -2.12 2.57
N ALA A 37 -8.45 -2.13 3.03
CA ALA A 37 -8.11 -1.98 4.44
C ALA A 37 -8.76 -0.74 5.08
N LYS A 38 -8.74 0.40 4.39
CA LYS A 38 -9.37 1.65 4.85
C LYS A 38 -10.89 1.52 4.94
N ALA A 39 -11.53 0.89 3.94
CA ALA A 39 -12.97 0.66 3.96
C ALA A 39 -13.37 -0.31 5.07
N ALA A 40 -12.57 -1.35 5.35
CA ALA A 40 -12.84 -2.29 6.44
C ALA A 40 -12.91 -1.59 7.80
N LEU A 41 -11.96 -0.69 8.10
CA LEU A 41 -11.98 0.09 9.34
C LEU A 41 -13.19 1.03 9.40
N LYS A 42 -13.47 1.75 8.31
CA LYS A 42 -14.61 2.68 8.28
C LYS A 42 -15.93 1.95 8.50
N ILE A 43 -16.15 0.83 7.81
CA ILE A 43 -17.36 0.01 7.96
C ILE A 43 -17.48 -0.53 9.39
N ALA A 44 -16.39 -1.01 10.00
CA ALA A 44 -16.41 -1.50 11.36
C ALA A 44 -16.82 -0.39 12.36
N CYS A 45 -16.29 0.82 12.22
CA CYS A 45 -16.70 1.98 13.03
C CYS A 45 -18.18 2.33 12.80
N ASP A 46 -18.62 2.41 11.53
CA ASP A 46 -20.01 2.76 11.20
C ASP A 46 -21.01 1.74 11.79
N LEU A 47 -20.69 0.44 11.73
CA LEU A 47 -21.54 -0.61 12.33
C LEU A 47 -21.65 -0.49 13.85
N VAL A 48 -20.63 0.03 14.53
CA VAL A 48 -20.69 0.34 15.98
C VAL A 48 -21.57 1.57 16.21
N ASP A 49 -21.31 2.65 15.47
CA ASP A 49 -22.06 3.91 15.58
C ASP A 49 -23.56 3.73 15.31
N GLU A 50 -23.91 2.83 14.38
CA GLU A 50 -25.27 2.44 14.04
C GLU A 50 -25.90 1.41 15.02
N GLY A 51 -25.11 0.95 16.00
CA GLY A 51 -25.56 -0.03 17.01
C GLY A 51 -25.78 -1.45 16.48
N MET A 52 -25.27 -1.77 15.31
CA MET A 52 -25.37 -3.11 14.71
C MET A 52 -24.31 -4.09 15.25
N ARG A 53 -23.19 -3.59 15.72
CA ARG A 53 -22.10 -4.36 16.33
C ARG A 53 -21.61 -3.69 17.60
N SER A 54 -21.14 -4.50 18.54
CA SER A 54 -20.32 -3.99 19.66
C SER A 54 -18.89 -3.69 19.19
N GLU A 55 -18.16 -2.89 19.95
CA GLU A 55 -16.74 -2.60 19.68
C GLU A 55 -15.91 -3.88 19.56
N ASN A 56 -16.12 -4.85 20.43
CA ASN A 56 -15.40 -6.14 20.40
C ASN A 56 -15.70 -6.94 19.14
N GLU A 57 -16.96 -6.96 18.69
CA GLU A 57 -17.34 -7.61 17.43
C GLU A 57 -16.74 -6.89 16.21
N ALA A 58 -16.73 -5.57 16.23
CA ALA A 58 -16.15 -4.76 15.16
C ALA A 58 -14.63 -4.96 15.05
N VAL A 59 -13.92 -5.02 16.16
CA VAL A 59 -12.48 -5.34 16.17
C VAL A 59 -12.23 -6.74 15.60
N ALA A 60 -13.06 -7.72 15.94
CA ALA A 60 -12.93 -9.09 15.44
C ALA A 60 -13.19 -9.23 13.92
N MET A 61 -13.86 -8.25 13.29
CA MET A 61 -14.09 -8.22 11.84
C MET A 61 -12.86 -7.78 11.04
N ILE A 62 -11.86 -7.16 11.68
CA ILE A 62 -10.71 -6.57 11.01
C ILE A 62 -9.58 -7.59 10.93
N ASP A 63 -9.12 -7.88 9.70
CA ASP A 63 -7.91 -8.66 9.49
C ASP A 63 -6.69 -7.82 9.93
N PRO A 64 -5.86 -8.30 10.89
CA PRO A 64 -4.68 -7.57 11.36
C PRO A 64 -3.70 -7.17 10.25
N ARG A 65 -3.63 -7.96 9.17
CA ARG A 65 -2.80 -7.66 7.99
C ARG A 65 -3.21 -6.36 7.29
N ASN A 66 -4.48 -5.98 7.39
CA ASN A 66 -4.98 -4.72 6.85
C ASN A 66 -4.43 -3.51 7.63
N LEU A 67 -4.19 -3.66 8.93
CA LEU A 67 -3.63 -2.60 9.76
C LEU A 67 -2.19 -2.29 9.39
N ASP A 68 -1.40 -3.32 9.12
CA ASP A 68 -0.02 -3.15 8.67
C ASP A 68 0.07 -2.26 7.42
N THR A 69 -0.78 -2.51 6.44
CA THR A 69 -0.86 -1.68 5.22
C THR A 69 -1.22 -0.21 5.52
N LEU A 70 -2.07 0.06 6.52
CA LEU A 70 -2.53 1.41 6.87
C LEU A 70 -1.52 2.19 7.71
N LEU A 71 -0.63 1.51 8.42
CA LEU A 71 0.41 2.13 9.24
C LEU A 71 1.58 2.67 8.41
N HIS A 72 1.69 2.23 7.15
CA HIS A 72 2.73 2.73 6.24
C HIS A 72 2.28 3.99 5.49
N PRO A 73 3.23 4.90 5.16
CA PRO A 73 2.96 6.04 4.29
C PRO A 73 2.34 5.61 2.96
N GLN A 74 1.40 6.38 2.47
CA GLN A 74 0.74 6.17 1.17
C GLN A 74 0.79 7.44 0.34
N PHE A 75 0.81 7.30 -0.97
CA PHE A 75 0.66 8.44 -1.87
C PHE A 75 -0.77 8.97 -1.84
N ASP A 76 -0.90 10.29 -2.02
CA ASP A 76 -2.20 10.91 -2.28
C ASP A 76 -2.85 10.30 -3.53
N GLN A 77 -4.12 9.91 -3.40
CA GLN A 77 -4.84 9.18 -4.45
C GLN A 77 -5.04 10.01 -5.72
N LYS A 78 -5.18 11.34 -5.58
CA LYS A 78 -5.34 12.24 -6.73
C LYS A 78 -4.01 12.39 -7.45
N ALA A 79 -2.93 12.67 -6.71
CA ALA A 79 -1.59 12.75 -7.27
C ALA A 79 -1.17 11.44 -7.97
N LEU A 80 -1.54 10.28 -7.41
CA LEU A 80 -1.24 8.98 -8.00
C LEU A 80 -1.95 8.76 -9.34
N LYS A 81 -3.19 9.24 -9.49
CA LYS A 81 -3.95 9.14 -10.75
C LYS A 81 -3.39 10.04 -11.86
N GLU A 82 -2.81 11.18 -11.48
CA GLU A 82 -2.20 12.15 -12.41
C GLU A 82 -0.75 11.78 -12.77
N ALA A 83 -0.09 10.98 -11.93
CA ALA A 83 1.29 10.57 -12.14
C ALA A 83 1.45 9.61 -13.32
N LYS A 84 2.48 9.82 -14.12
CA LYS A 84 2.89 8.87 -15.18
C LYS A 84 3.90 7.89 -14.59
N PRO A 85 3.59 6.59 -14.50
CA PRO A 85 4.54 5.61 -13.98
C PRO A 85 5.73 5.45 -14.94
N LEU A 86 6.93 5.30 -14.38
CA LEU A 86 8.15 5.00 -15.13
C LEU A 86 8.29 3.52 -15.44
N GLY A 87 7.68 2.68 -14.62
CA GLY A 87 7.70 1.23 -14.78
C GLY A 87 7.01 0.53 -13.62
N LYS A 88 7.04 -0.80 -13.61
CA LYS A 88 6.40 -1.65 -12.60
C LYS A 88 7.40 -2.65 -12.02
N GLY A 89 7.54 -2.62 -10.69
CA GLY A 89 8.37 -3.56 -9.94
C GLY A 89 7.59 -4.27 -8.84
N LEU A 90 8.27 -5.13 -8.09
CA LEU A 90 7.69 -5.85 -6.95
C LEU A 90 7.72 -4.95 -5.71
N GLY A 91 6.59 -4.78 -5.06
CA GLY A 91 6.49 -4.13 -3.74
C GLY A 91 7.13 -5.02 -2.68
N ALA A 92 8.44 -4.92 -2.53
CA ALA A 92 9.23 -5.80 -1.65
C ALA A 92 9.13 -5.42 -0.17
N SER A 93 8.87 -4.15 0.12
CA SER A 93 8.56 -3.65 1.46
C SER A 93 7.50 -2.56 1.34
N PRO A 94 6.47 -2.55 2.21
CA PRO A 94 5.33 -1.65 2.08
C PRO A 94 5.72 -0.18 2.30
N GLY A 95 4.83 0.72 1.85
CA GLY A 95 4.94 2.16 2.04
C GLY A 95 5.02 2.95 0.74
N ALA A 96 5.22 4.25 0.90
CA ALA A 96 5.44 5.19 -0.18
C ALA A 96 6.61 6.12 0.18
N ALA A 97 7.47 6.38 -0.77
CA ALA A 97 8.64 7.22 -0.57
C ALA A 97 8.76 8.25 -1.68
N CYS A 98 9.11 9.48 -1.31
CA CYS A 98 9.41 10.56 -2.23
C CYS A 98 10.76 11.17 -1.88
N GLY A 99 11.54 11.50 -2.88
CA GLY A 99 12.86 12.13 -2.68
C GLY A 99 13.60 12.31 -3.99
N LYS A 100 14.74 12.97 -3.91
CA LYS A 100 15.66 13.07 -5.03
C LYS A 100 16.33 11.70 -5.26
N VAL A 101 16.53 11.36 -6.51
CA VAL A 101 17.17 10.10 -6.88
C VAL A 101 18.68 10.20 -6.62
N VAL A 102 19.23 9.20 -5.97
CA VAL A 102 20.69 9.02 -5.78
C VAL A 102 21.07 7.59 -6.14
N PHE A 103 22.27 7.39 -6.65
CA PHE A 103 22.71 6.12 -7.19
C PHE A 103 23.81 5.44 -6.37
N THR A 104 24.34 6.13 -5.35
CA THR A 104 25.35 5.58 -4.44
C THR A 104 24.92 5.70 -2.98
N ALA A 105 25.45 4.85 -2.12
CA ALA A 105 25.22 4.91 -0.69
C ALA A 105 25.79 6.20 -0.07
N GLU A 106 26.95 6.62 -0.56
CA GLU A 106 27.66 7.82 -0.14
C GLU A 106 26.83 9.08 -0.44
N ASP A 107 26.25 9.19 -1.64
CA ASP A 107 25.38 10.30 -1.99
C ASP A 107 24.10 10.31 -1.15
N ALA A 108 23.53 9.14 -0.88
CA ALA A 108 22.35 9.01 -0.03
C ALA A 108 22.64 9.57 1.38
N GLU A 109 23.78 9.23 1.97
CA GLU A 109 24.19 9.74 3.26
C GLU A 109 24.51 11.24 3.23
N ALA A 110 25.29 11.69 2.24
CA ALA A 110 25.69 13.09 2.11
C ALA A 110 24.49 14.02 1.89
N TRP A 111 23.52 13.60 1.09
CA TRP A 111 22.32 14.40 0.82
C TRP A 111 21.35 14.37 1.99
N ALA A 112 21.18 13.22 2.64
CA ALA A 112 20.36 13.10 3.84
C ALA A 112 20.94 13.95 5.00
N ALA A 113 22.26 14.00 5.15
CA ALA A 113 22.93 14.85 6.14
C ALA A 113 22.67 16.35 5.94
N ARG A 114 22.35 16.77 4.69
CA ARG A 114 21.94 18.14 4.35
C ARG A 114 20.43 18.38 4.53
N GLY A 115 19.70 17.39 5.03
CA GLY A 115 18.24 17.47 5.20
C GLY A 115 17.43 17.15 3.96
N GLU A 116 18.06 16.66 2.88
CA GLU A 116 17.38 16.26 1.66
C GLU A 116 16.72 14.89 1.83
N LYS A 117 15.51 14.74 1.28
CA LYS A 117 14.87 13.43 1.14
C LYS A 117 15.38 12.76 -0.12
N VAL A 118 15.88 11.55 0.01
CA VAL A 118 16.46 10.80 -1.11
C VAL A 118 15.83 9.43 -1.29
N VAL A 119 15.81 8.94 -2.52
CA VAL A 119 15.47 7.57 -2.89
C VAL A 119 16.72 6.95 -3.51
N LEU A 120 17.20 5.87 -2.89
CA LEU A 120 18.36 5.13 -3.37
C LEU A 120 17.94 4.20 -4.51
N VAL A 121 18.54 4.38 -5.68
CA VAL A 121 18.28 3.61 -6.89
C VAL A 121 19.53 2.86 -7.29
N ARG A 122 19.48 1.53 -7.29
CA ARG A 122 20.63 0.66 -7.61
C ARG A 122 20.24 -0.40 -8.64
N LEU A 123 21.22 -0.92 -9.33
CA LEU A 123 21.03 -2.14 -10.12
C LEU A 123 20.64 -3.30 -9.18
N GLU A 124 21.44 -3.50 -8.15
CA GLU A 124 21.21 -4.38 -7.00
C GLU A 124 21.86 -3.73 -5.77
N THR A 125 21.39 -4.04 -4.56
CA THR A 125 22.08 -3.60 -3.34
C THR A 125 23.00 -4.69 -2.78
N SER A 126 24.06 -4.25 -2.17
CA SER A 126 25.04 -5.07 -1.44
C SER A 126 25.07 -4.70 0.06
N PRO A 127 25.77 -5.46 0.92
CA PRO A 127 25.94 -5.08 2.32
C PRO A 127 26.61 -3.72 2.52
N GLU A 128 27.39 -3.24 1.56
CA GLU A 128 28.04 -1.92 1.60
C GLU A 128 27.02 -0.77 1.45
N ASP A 129 25.87 -1.04 0.85
CA ASP A 129 24.79 -0.04 0.66
C ASP A 129 23.92 0.18 1.92
N ILE A 130 24.13 -0.56 3.01
CA ILE A 130 23.24 -0.55 4.20
C ILE A 130 23.09 0.86 4.79
N THR A 131 24.18 1.64 4.87
CA THR A 131 24.14 2.98 5.42
C THR A 131 23.35 3.95 4.55
N GLY A 132 23.52 3.88 3.22
CA GLY A 132 22.74 4.63 2.25
C GLY A 132 21.26 4.23 2.25
N MET A 133 20.98 2.92 2.35
CA MET A 133 19.60 2.43 2.49
C MET A 133 18.92 2.98 3.74
N LYS A 134 19.65 3.04 4.87
CA LYS A 134 19.16 3.60 6.14
C LYS A 134 18.86 5.09 6.03
N SER A 135 19.67 5.85 5.32
CA SER A 135 19.54 7.30 5.13
C SER A 135 18.44 7.67 4.14
N SER A 136 18.07 6.75 3.23
CA SER A 136 17.07 6.98 2.20
C SER A 136 15.64 6.88 2.74
N GLN A 137 14.69 7.55 2.07
CA GLN A 137 13.25 7.41 2.31
C GLN A 137 12.70 6.11 1.73
N GLY A 138 13.27 5.64 0.65
CA GLY A 138 12.92 4.40 -0.02
C GLY A 138 14.05 3.87 -0.91
N ILE A 139 13.91 2.62 -1.28
CA ILE A 139 14.89 1.88 -2.08
C ILE A 139 14.20 1.37 -3.35
N LEU A 140 14.86 1.50 -4.48
CA LEU A 140 14.46 0.95 -5.76
C LEU A 140 15.60 0.15 -6.34
N THR A 141 15.34 -1.08 -6.81
CA THR A 141 16.33 -1.86 -7.53
C THR A 141 15.79 -2.33 -8.88
N VAL A 142 16.66 -2.31 -9.89
CA VAL A 142 16.33 -2.82 -11.25
C VAL A 142 16.23 -4.34 -11.23
N ARG A 143 17.10 -5.01 -10.50
CA ARG A 143 17.13 -6.46 -10.33
C ARG A 143 16.72 -6.86 -8.93
N GLY A 144 16.44 -8.14 -8.75
CA GLY A 144 16.09 -8.73 -7.46
C GLY A 144 14.60 -9.02 -7.33
N GLY A 145 14.28 -9.82 -6.32
CA GLY A 145 12.94 -10.27 -5.98
C GLY A 145 12.65 -10.09 -4.50
N MET A 146 11.62 -10.76 -4.01
CA MET A 146 11.17 -10.68 -2.60
C MET A 146 12.20 -11.18 -1.57
N THR A 147 13.19 -11.95 -2.01
CA THR A 147 14.28 -12.51 -1.19
C THR A 147 15.62 -11.85 -1.47
N SER A 148 15.67 -10.80 -2.32
CA SER A 148 16.90 -10.05 -2.58
C SER A 148 17.41 -9.33 -1.33
N HIS A 149 18.69 -8.96 -1.31
CA HIS A 149 19.29 -8.18 -0.23
C HIS A 149 18.49 -6.90 0.05
N ALA A 150 18.17 -6.14 -1.00
CA ALA A 150 17.35 -4.93 -0.89
C ALA A 150 16.00 -5.19 -0.18
N ALA A 151 15.30 -6.25 -0.59
CA ALA A 151 13.99 -6.59 -0.05
C ALA A 151 14.04 -6.98 1.44
N VAL A 152 15.02 -7.82 1.81
CA VAL A 152 15.18 -8.31 3.19
C VAL A 152 15.57 -7.18 4.14
N VAL A 153 16.59 -6.42 3.74
CA VAL A 153 17.11 -5.32 4.57
C VAL A 153 16.10 -4.19 4.70
N ALA A 154 15.43 -3.80 3.60
CA ALA A 154 14.41 -2.76 3.65
C ALA A 154 13.25 -3.11 4.58
N ARG A 155 12.76 -4.36 4.55
CA ARG A 155 11.74 -4.84 5.50
C ARG A 155 12.23 -4.77 6.94
N GLY A 156 13.46 -5.21 7.20
CA GLY A 156 14.04 -5.13 8.54
C GLY A 156 14.18 -3.70 9.07
N MET A 157 14.35 -2.72 8.17
CA MET A 157 14.44 -1.30 8.49
C MET A 157 13.09 -0.57 8.47
N GLY A 158 12.00 -1.21 8.06
CA GLY A 158 10.70 -0.56 7.85
C GLY A 158 10.72 0.48 6.72
N LYS A 159 11.60 0.33 5.72
CA LYS A 159 11.74 1.24 4.58
C LYS A 159 10.96 0.73 3.38
N CYS A 160 10.28 1.63 2.66
CA CYS A 160 9.65 1.30 1.39
C CYS A 160 10.67 0.77 0.39
N CYS A 161 10.35 -0.34 -0.28
CA CYS A 161 11.22 -0.93 -1.28
C CYS A 161 10.44 -1.47 -2.47
N VAL A 162 10.87 -1.07 -3.67
CA VAL A 162 10.45 -1.66 -4.94
C VAL A 162 11.65 -2.38 -5.55
N SER A 163 11.53 -3.67 -5.80
CA SER A 163 12.58 -4.50 -6.41
C SER A 163 12.16 -5.01 -7.78
N GLY A 164 13.15 -5.26 -8.64
CA GLY A 164 12.89 -5.87 -9.94
C GLY A 164 12.19 -4.94 -10.93
N LEU A 165 12.49 -3.64 -10.93
CA LEU A 165 11.98 -2.68 -11.91
C LEU A 165 12.79 -2.76 -13.20
N GLY A 166 12.58 -3.80 -14.01
CA GLY A 166 13.30 -4.04 -15.25
C GLY A 166 13.00 -3.10 -16.40
N ASP A 167 12.00 -2.22 -16.24
CA ASP A 167 11.61 -1.23 -17.26
C ASP A 167 12.59 -0.04 -17.34
N ILE A 168 13.49 0.11 -16.36
CA ILE A 168 14.51 1.16 -16.36
C ILE A 168 15.91 0.59 -16.55
N VAL A 169 16.79 1.39 -17.12
CA VAL A 169 18.21 1.08 -17.28
C VAL A 169 19.01 2.05 -16.44
N ILE A 170 19.93 1.55 -15.64
CA ILE A 170 20.89 2.35 -14.86
C ILE A 170 22.27 2.13 -15.50
N ASP A 171 22.93 3.23 -15.84
CA ASP A 171 24.33 3.22 -16.24
C ASP A 171 25.18 3.54 -14.99
N GLU A 172 25.81 2.51 -14.41
CA GLU A 172 26.64 2.68 -13.22
C GLU A 172 28.05 3.22 -13.56
N ALA A 173 28.36 3.38 -14.85
CA ALA A 173 29.65 3.91 -15.33
C ALA A 173 29.59 5.40 -15.72
N ALA A 174 28.41 6.04 -15.65
CA ALA A 174 28.19 7.40 -16.05
C ALA A 174 28.43 8.42 -14.92
#